data_00e1be96d590f0c383142a7a470e23b6
#
_entry.id   00e1be96d590f0c383142a7a470e23b6
#
_cell.length_a   1.000
_cell.length_b   1.000
_cell.length_c   1.000
_cell.angle_alpha   90.00
_cell.angle_beta   90.00
_cell.angle_gamma   90.00
#
_symmetry.space_group_name_H-M   'P 1'
#
loop_
_entity.id
_entity.type
_entity.pdbx_description
1 polymer ?
#
loop_
_entity_poly.entity_id
_entity_poly.type
_entity_poly.pdbx_seq_one_letter_code
_entity_poly.pdbx_strand_id
1 'polypeptide(L)' 'MLIVSQDKKRLVFTDSGVTVYVENGFLQAVSPDGLITSIGEYESEEEAQLALGYLAGKCNGKMPIAHMPKAGNS' A
#
# COMPACT_ATOMS: atom_id res chain seq x y z
N MET A 1 -11.94 -1.12 -1.07
CA MET A 1 -11.12 0.09 -1.27
C MET A 1 -10.20 -0.11 -2.46
N LEU A 2 -9.96 0.94 -3.20
CA LEU A 2 -9.01 0.93 -4.31
C LEU A 2 -7.73 1.61 -3.85
N ILE A 3 -6.59 0.94 -4.02
CA ILE A 3 -5.30 1.52 -3.69
C ILE A 3 -4.60 1.91 -5.00
N VAL A 4 -4.20 3.18 -5.10
CA VAL A 4 -3.37 3.65 -6.21
C VAL A 4 -1.92 3.60 -5.74
N SER A 5 -1.07 2.88 -6.47
CA SER A 5 0.33 2.71 -6.08
C SER A 5 1.08 4.04 -6.07
N GLN A 6 2.22 4.05 -5.36
CA GLN A 6 3.06 5.24 -5.23
C GLN A 6 3.49 5.80 -6.59
N ASP A 7 3.80 4.93 -7.55
CA ASP A 7 4.22 5.34 -8.89
C ASP A 7 3.03 5.62 -9.82
N LYS A 8 1.81 5.43 -9.32
CA LYS A 8 0.56 5.66 -10.05
C LYS A 8 0.39 4.76 -11.27
N LYS A 9 1.11 3.66 -11.32
CA LYS A 9 1.06 2.73 -12.45
C LYS A 9 0.27 1.46 -12.15
N ARG A 10 -0.14 1.26 -10.89
CA ARG A 10 -0.86 0.05 -10.49
C ARG A 10 -2.05 0.40 -9.64
N LEU A 11 -3.11 -0.38 -9.81
CA LEU A 11 -4.31 -0.26 -9.00
C LEU A 11 -4.53 -1.60 -8.32
N VAL A 12 -4.84 -1.56 -7.01
CA VAL A 12 -5.10 -2.77 -6.24
C VAL A 12 -6.48 -2.64 -5.61
N PHE A 13 -7.33 -3.61 -5.89
CA PHE A 13 -8.67 -3.68 -5.31
C PHE A 13 -8.62 -4.59 -4.09
N THR A 14 -8.93 -4.06 -2.92
CA THR A 14 -8.79 -4.81 -1.67
C THR A 14 -10.00 -5.68 -1.34
N ASP A 15 -11.08 -5.55 -2.08
CA ASP A 15 -12.34 -6.25 -1.78
C ASP A 15 -12.23 -7.77 -1.95
N SER A 16 -11.21 -8.25 -2.62
CA SER A 16 -10.99 -9.67 -2.87
C SER A 16 -10.12 -10.36 -1.80
N GLY A 17 -9.83 -9.70 -0.70
CA GLY A 17 -9.05 -10.30 0.38
C GLY A 17 -7.55 -10.13 0.23
N VAL A 18 -7.13 -8.97 -0.25
CA VAL A 18 -5.70 -8.66 -0.41
C VAL A 18 -5.06 -8.41 0.95
N THR A 19 -3.86 -8.95 1.16
CA THR A 19 -3.04 -8.66 2.33
C THR A 19 -1.96 -7.67 1.96
N VAL A 20 -1.79 -6.63 2.75
CA VAL A 20 -0.74 -5.64 2.53
C VAL A 20 0.30 -5.77 3.64
N TYR A 21 1.57 -5.82 3.29
CA TYR A 21 2.64 -6.00 4.25
C TYR A 21 3.88 -5.21 3.86
N VAL A 22 4.78 -5.03 4.83
CA VAL A 22 6.04 -4.31 4.66
C VAL A 22 7.19 -5.32 4.60
N GLU A 23 8.08 -5.17 3.62
CA GLU A 23 9.27 -6.00 3.51
C GLU A 23 10.41 -5.17 2.91
N ASN A 24 11.50 -4.99 3.67
CA ASN A 24 12.70 -4.28 3.20
C ASN A 24 12.42 -2.89 2.62
N GLY A 25 11.52 -2.15 3.27
CA GLY A 25 11.17 -0.82 2.80
C GLY A 25 10.14 -0.78 1.69
N PHE A 26 9.70 -1.94 1.24
CA PHE A 26 8.64 -2.04 0.23
C PHE A 26 7.31 -2.29 0.90
N LEU A 27 6.28 -1.65 0.39
CA LEU A 27 4.92 -1.95 0.75
C LEU A 27 4.33 -2.80 -0.37
N GLN A 28 3.91 -4.02 -0.02
CA GLN A 28 3.48 -4.99 -1.00
C GLN A 28 2.07 -5.48 -0.72
N ALA A 29 1.34 -5.78 -1.78
CA ALA A 29 0.00 -6.34 -1.69
C ALA A 29 0.01 -7.72 -2.32
N VAL A 30 -0.53 -8.71 -1.60
CA VAL A 30 -0.62 -10.07 -2.10
C VAL A 30 -2.08 -10.48 -2.15
N SER A 31 -2.52 -10.97 -3.31
CA SER A 31 -3.87 -11.45 -3.52
C SER A 31 -4.02 -12.88 -3.00
N PRO A 32 -5.27 -13.36 -2.81
CA PRO A 32 -5.48 -14.73 -2.30
C PRO A 32 -4.85 -15.82 -3.15
N ASP A 33 -4.65 -15.57 -4.44
CA ASP A 33 -4.02 -16.55 -5.35
C ASP A 33 -2.49 -16.44 -5.34
N GLY A 34 -1.92 -15.56 -4.49
CA GLY A 34 -0.48 -15.46 -4.33
C GLY A 34 0.20 -14.45 -5.23
N LEU A 35 -0.54 -13.68 -6.01
CA LEU A 35 0.05 -12.65 -6.86
C LEU A 35 0.49 -11.46 -6.01
N ILE A 36 1.77 -11.11 -6.08
CA ILE A 36 2.36 -10.03 -5.30
C ILE A 36 2.54 -8.80 -6.18
N THR A 37 2.08 -7.65 -5.67
CA THR A 37 2.21 -6.37 -6.35
C THR A 37 2.86 -5.37 -5.40
N SER A 38 3.95 -4.74 -5.82
CA SER A 38 4.57 -3.66 -5.04
C SER A 38 3.75 -2.39 -5.23
N ILE A 39 3.30 -1.79 -4.13
CA ILE A 39 2.50 -0.57 -4.18
C ILE A 39 3.24 0.65 -3.65
N GLY A 40 4.40 0.46 -3.04
CA GLY A 40 5.23 1.57 -2.61
C GLY A 40 6.65 1.14 -2.29
N GLU A 41 7.60 2.05 -2.51
CA GLU A 41 8.99 1.86 -2.15
C GLU A 41 9.42 3.04 -1.30
N TYR A 42 9.99 2.76 -0.12
CA TYR A 42 10.35 3.80 0.85
C TYR A 42 11.81 3.64 1.24
N GLU A 43 12.38 4.68 1.82
CA GLU A 43 13.82 4.70 2.14
C GLU A 43 14.19 3.82 3.32
N SER A 44 13.22 3.51 4.19
CA SER A 44 13.46 2.67 5.36
C SER A 44 12.21 1.86 5.66
N GLU A 45 12.40 0.82 6.48
CA GLU A 45 11.26 0.03 6.92
C GLU A 45 10.30 0.83 7.80
N GLU A 46 10.85 1.74 8.62
CA GLU A 46 10.03 2.64 9.43
C GLU A 46 9.11 3.49 8.56
N GLU A 47 9.67 4.04 7.49
CA GLU A 47 8.88 4.88 6.58
C GLU A 47 7.80 4.06 5.88
N ALA A 48 8.13 2.83 5.48
CA ALA A 48 7.15 1.94 4.88
C ALA A 48 6.04 1.58 5.88
N GLN A 49 6.39 1.41 7.16
CA GLN A 49 5.40 1.16 8.20
C GLN A 49 4.49 2.34 8.42
N LEU A 50 4.99 3.55 8.30
CA LEU A 50 4.16 4.75 8.37
C LEU A 50 3.18 4.79 7.20
N ALA A 51 3.63 4.41 6.02
CA ALA A 51 2.74 4.34 4.86
C ALA A 51 1.65 3.27 5.05
N LEU A 52 2.01 2.15 5.67
CA LEU A 52 1.03 1.11 6.00
C LEU A 52 0.00 1.64 7.00
N GLY A 53 0.44 2.40 8.00
CA GLY A 53 -0.46 3.04 8.96
C GLY A 53 -1.40 4.02 8.31
N TYR A 54 -0.89 4.80 7.36
CA TYR A 54 -1.72 5.71 6.57
C TYR A 54 -2.83 4.94 5.84
N LEU A 55 -2.45 3.83 5.21
CA LEU A 55 -3.41 3.00 4.47
C LEU A 55 -4.45 2.40 5.42
N ALA A 56 -4.01 1.93 6.59
CA ALA A 56 -4.91 1.38 7.60
C ALA A 56 -5.93 2.43 8.07
N GLY A 57 -5.48 3.68 8.23
CA GLY A 57 -6.38 4.77 8.58
C GLY A 57 -7.44 5.03 7.52
N LYS A 58 -7.05 4.97 6.25
CA LYS A 58 -8.01 5.13 5.16
C LYS A 58 -9.03 4.00 5.14
N CYS A 59 -8.55 2.77 5.37
CA CYS A 59 -9.43 1.60 5.42
C CYS A 59 -10.43 1.73 6.58
N ASN A 60 -9.95 2.12 7.75
CA ASN A 60 -10.79 2.29 8.92
C ASN A 60 -11.83 3.38 8.73
N GLY A 61 -11.48 4.44 8.00
CA GLY A 61 -12.40 5.52 7.65
C GLY A 61 -13.32 5.19 6.48
N LYS A 62 -13.24 3.98 5.95
CA LYS A 62 -14.06 3.50 4.83
C LYS A 62 -13.93 4.38 3.58
N MET A 63 -12.73 4.89 3.34
CA MET A 63 -12.46 5.69 2.16
C MET A 63 -12.48 4.78 0.93
N PRO A 64 -13.11 5.21 -0.18
CA PRO A 64 -13.19 4.37 -1.38
C PRO A 64 -11.87 4.26 -2.13
N ILE A 65 -11.00 5.26 -2.01
CA ILE A 65 -9.72 5.30 -2.73
C ILE A 65 -8.62 5.77 -1.79
N ALA A 66 -7.47 5.14 -1.85
CA ALA A 66 -6.28 5.56 -1.13
C ALA A 66 -5.11 5.69 -2.10
N HIS A 67 -4.45 6.84 -2.09
CA HIS A 67 -3.24 7.08 -2.87
C HIS A 67 -2.04 6.89 -1.96
N MET A 68 -1.13 6.00 -2.34
CA MET A 68 0.04 5.76 -1.50
C MET A 68 0.93 7.01 -1.49
N PRO A 69 1.44 7.40 -0.31
CA PRO A 69 2.28 8.58 -0.21
C PRO A 69 3.64 8.39 -0.88
N LYS A 70 4.26 9.50 -1.23
CA LYS A 70 5.60 9.49 -1.79
C LYS A 70 6.63 9.16 -0.71
N ALA A 71 7.80 8.67 -1.14
CA ALA A 71 8.90 8.37 -0.25
C ALA A 71 9.57 9.66 0.25
N GLY A 72 10.08 9.61 1.48
CA GLY A 72 10.84 10.69 2.07
C GLY A 72 10.07 12.00 2.11
N ASN A 73 10.76 13.09 1.80
CA ASN A 73 10.19 14.43 1.80
C ASN A 73 9.72 14.89 0.42
N SER A 74 9.59 13.98 -0.48
CA SER A 74 9.21 14.31 -1.85
C SER A 74 7.73 14.63 -2.00
#